data_2b49606cf48cc98f3bba3a762e2d8881
#
_entry.id   2b49606cf48cc98f3bba3a762e2d8881
#
_cell.length_a   1.000
_cell.length_b   1.000
_cell.length_c   1.000
_cell.angle_alpha   90.00
_cell.angle_beta   90.00
_cell.angle_gamma   90.00
#
_symmetry.space_group_name_H-M   'P 1'
#
loop_
_entity.id
_entity.type
_entity.pdbx_description
1 polymer ?
#
loop_
_entity_poly.entity_id
_entity_poly.type
_entity_poly.pdbx_seq_one_letter_code
_entity_poly.pdbx_strand_id
1 'polypeptide(L)'
;MVGKDRDNVVNGFTSIGGKELYPIVSEQFEETAWVELRNKMPNVKIHDKFNGHKLIINPFVDDSFLRIVELIVDITKFLKKSNFEIWINITGGTNLMSAAAEAGAVLTNSNAYYVVKGINNTPQTVISLPWHSLNPKELDDENISILTELMNQPPGMGLSNKDLITNLCRRLGTEKNMLPKTMSKKLSALARAGYITQEKDGRENVNVITAWGKVAILLNGH
;
A
#
# COMPACT_ATOMS: atom_id res chain seq x y z
N MET A 1 0.06 13.36 -4.66
CA MET A 1 -0.31 14.73 -4.25
C MET A 1 0.87 15.67 -4.39
N VAL A 2 0.67 16.95 -4.75
CA VAL A 2 1.75 17.92 -5.02
C VAL A 2 1.55 19.18 -4.18
N GLY A 3 2.43 19.37 -3.21
CA GLY A 3 2.52 20.56 -2.40
C GLY A 3 3.81 21.35 -2.70
N LYS A 4 4.42 21.93 -1.69
CA LYS A 4 5.65 22.73 -1.78
C LYS A 4 6.87 21.91 -2.22
N ASP A 5 7.00 20.67 -1.72
CA ASP A 5 8.15 19.79 -2.00
C ASP A 5 7.83 18.86 -3.18
N ARG A 6 8.45 19.14 -4.35
CA ARG A 6 8.31 18.34 -5.59
C ARG A 6 9.25 17.15 -5.62
N ASP A 7 10.31 17.16 -4.83
CA ASP A 7 11.30 16.07 -4.83
C ASP A 7 10.68 14.76 -4.34
N ASN A 8 9.72 14.83 -3.41
CA ASN A 8 8.94 13.66 -2.99
C ASN A 8 8.18 13.02 -4.17
N VAL A 9 7.65 13.83 -5.07
CA VAL A 9 6.92 13.32 -6.25
C VAL A 9 7.89 12.71 -7.24
N VAL A 10 8.97 13.42 -7.56
CA VAL A 10 9.99 12.96 -8.53
C VAL A 10 10.66 11.67 -8.06
N ASN A 11 11.14 11.64 -6.82
CA ASN A 11 11.85 10.48 -6.27
C ASN A 11 10.93 9.27 -6.12
N GLY A 12 9.72 9.48 -5.63
CA GLY A 12 8.74 8.41 -5.53
C GLY A 12 8.37 7.84 -6.90
N PHE A 13 8.06 8.69 -7.86
CA PHE A 13 7.72 8.30 -9.23
C PHE A 13 8.86 7.51 -9.91
N THR A 14 10.09 7.99 -9.79
CA THR A 14 11.28 7.33 -10.34
C THR A 14 11.52 5.98 -9.69
N SER A 15 11.36 5.89 -8.37
CA SER A 15 11.61 4.64 -7.61
C SER A 15 10.63 3.52 -7.97
N ILE A 16 9.36 3.86 -8.28
CA ILE A 16 8.36 2.88 -8.71
C ILE A 16 8.39 2.59 -10.21
N GLY A 17 9.23 3.28 -10.99
CA GLY A 17 9.31 3.11 -12.43
C GLY A 17 8.07 3.58 -13.19
N GLY A 18 7.43 4.65 -12.72
CA GLY A 18 6.21 5.20 -13.32
C GLY A 18 6.39 5.64 -14.78
N LYS A 19 5.33 5.54 -15.59
CA LYS A 19 5.30 5.94 -17.00
C LYS A 19 4.51 7.22 -17.24
N GLU A 20 3.39 7.37 -16.56
CA GLU A 20 2.51 8.54 -16.65
C GLU A 20 2.21 9.07 -15.25
N LEU A 21 2.09 10.38 -15.11
CA LEU A 21 1.84 11.06 -13.83
C LEU A 21 0.59 11.93 -13.91
N TYR A 22 -0.30 11.76 -12.94
CA TYR A 22 -1.51 12.56 -12.72
C TYR A 22 -1.36 13.32 -11.40
N PRO A 23 -0.67 14.48 -11.38
CA PRO A 23 -0.43 15.23 -10.15
C PRO A 23 -1.66 16.04 -9.75
N ILE A 24 -2.23 15.79 -8.59
CA ILE A 24 -3.26 16.65 -7.99
C ILE A 24 -2.52 17.73 -7.21
N VAL A 25 -2.63 18.97 -7.67
CA VAL A 25 -1.84 20.13 -7.22
C VAL A 25 -2.69 21.03 -6.33
N SER A 26 -2.12 21.51 -5.22
CA SER A 26 -2.75 22.56 -4.43
C SER A 26 -2.76 23.88 -5.22
N GLU A 27 -3.90 24.58 -5.24
CA GLU A 27 -4.12 25.81 -5.98
C GLU A 27 -3.01 26.85 -5.78
N GLN A 28 -2.53 27.02 -4.55
CA GLN A 28 -1.44 27.93 -4.22
C GLN A 28 -0.10 27.66 -4.93
N PHE A 29 0.05 26.48 -5.56
CA PHE A 29 1.26 26.07 -6.29
C PHE A 29 0.98 25.81 -7.78
N GLU A 30 -0.19 26.18 -8.30
CA GLU A 30 -0.58 25.90 -9.69
C GLU A 30 0.49 26.32 -10.69
N GLU A 31 0.92 27.58 -10.62
CA GLU A 31 1.84 28.16 -11.61
C GLU A 31 3.22 27.49 -11.61
N THR A 32 3.72 27.13 -10.44
CA THR A 32 5.10 26.61 -10.30
C THR A 32 5.19 25.10 -10.44
N ALA A 33 4.18 24.35 -9.96
CA ALA A 33 4.25 22.89 -9.88
C ALA A 33 4.41 22.23 -11.24
N TRP A 34 3.66 22.66 -12.25
CA TRP A 34 3.71 22.07 -13.60
C TRP A 34 5.05 22.29 -14.27
N VAL A 35 5.59 23.51 -14.15
CA VAL A 35 6.89 23.87 -14.73
C VAL A 35 8.01 23.06 -14.07
N GLU A 36 8.03 23.02 -12.75
CA GLU A 36 9.05 22.27 -12.01
C GLU A 36 8.99 20.77 -12.28
N LEU A 37 7.80 20.16 -12.30
CA LEU A 37 7.66 18.73 -12.59
C LEU A 37 8.12 18.38 -14.01
N ARG A 38 7.74 19.19 -15.01
CA ARG A 38 8.17 18.99 -16.40
C ARG A 38 9.68 19.14 -16.56
N ASN A 39 10.29 20.11 -15.87
CA ASN A 39 11.74 20.30 -15.90
C ASN A 39 12.51 19.14 -15.24
N LYS A 40 11.99 18.62 -14.13
CA LYS A 40 12.63 17.50 -13.40
C LYS A 40 12.37 16.14 -14.05
N MET A 41 11.31 15.99 -14.82
CA MET A 41 10.90 14.74 -15.47
C MET A 41 10.54 14.98 -16.96
N PRO A 42 11.49 15.39 -17.82
CA PRO A 42 11.22 15.82 -19.20
C PRO A 42 10.67 14.68 -20.09
N ASN A 43 10.97 13.44 -19.75
CA ASN A 43 10.55 12.25 -20.51
C ASN A 43 9.29 11.58 -19.96
N VAL A 44 8.65 12.16 -18.95
CA VAL A 44 7.43 11.64 -18.33
C VAL A 44 6.21 12.34 -18.88
N LYS A 45 5.19 11.59 -19.26
CA LYS A 45 3.90 12.15 -19.62
C LYS A 45 3.16 12.62 -18.36
N ILE A 46 3.10 13.95 -18.20
CA ILE A 46 2.46 14.61 -17.05
C ILE A 46 1.13 15.20 -17.52
N HIS A 47 0.04 14.76 -16.87
CA HIS A 47 -1.31 15.20 -17.17
C HIS A 47 -1.71 16.33 -16.20
N ASP A 48 -2.03 17.50 -16.74
CA ASP A 48 -2.52 18.64 -15.96
C ASP A 48 -4.05 18.71 -15.90
N LYS A 49 -4.73 17.83 -16.69
CA LYS A 49 -6.19 17.73 -16.77
C LYS A 49 -6.64 16.28 -16.79
N PHE A 50 -7.84 16.05 -16.29
CA PHE A 50 -8.55 14.80 -16.44
C PHE A 50 -10.02 15.10 -16.79
N ASN A 51 -10.57 14.46 -17.83
CA ASN A 51 -11.92 14.74 -18.35
C ASN A 51 -12.21 16.24 -18.59
N GLY A 52 -11.21 17.00 -19.07
CA GLY A 52 -11.33 18.43 -19.31
C GLY A 52 -11.14 19.33 -18.09
N HIS A 53 -11.12 18.78 -16.89
CA HIS A 53 -10.94 19.52 -15.65
C HIS A 53 -9.47 19.56 -15.24
N LYS A 54 -8.99 20.72 -14.78
CA LYS A 54 -7.64 20.84 -14.21
C LYS A 54 -7.52 20.00 -12.92
N LEU A 55 -6.36 19.38 -12.72
CA LEU A 55 -6.04 18.63 -11.52
C LEU A 55 -5.54 19.55 -10.38
N ILE A 56 -6.38 20.53 -10.04
CA ILE A 56 -6.08 21.56 -9.05
C ILE A 56 -7.16 21.52 -7.97
N ILE A 57 -6.71 21.64 -6.73
CA ILE A 57 -7.58 21.64 -5.55
C ILE A 57 -7.18 22.77 -4.61
N ASN A 58 -8.17 23.50 -4.11
CA ASN A 58 -7.99 24.33 -2.93
C ASN A 58 -8.18 23.44 -1.68
N PRO A 59 -7.12 23.10 -0.91
CA PRO A 59 -7.25 22.17 0.21
C PRO A 59 -7.87 22.81 1.47
N PHE A 60 -8.28 24.05 1.41
CA PHE A 60 -8.79 24.80 2.56
C PHE A 60 -10.30 25.07 2.51
N VAL A 61 -11.02 24.43 1.59
CA VAL A 61 -12.49 24.48 1.52
C VAL A 61 -13.12 23.19 2.04
N ASP A 62 -14.33 23.27 2.57
CA ASP A 62 -14.97 22.19 3.33
C ASP A 62 -15.12 20.86 2.59
N ASP A 63 -15.35 20.90 1.27
CA ASP A 63 -15.54 19.69 0.45
C ASP A 63 -14.26 19.12 -0.18
N SER A 64 -13.11 19.74 0.10
CA SER A 64 -11.83 19.42 -0.54
C SER A 64 -11.43 17.95 -0.38
N PHE A 65 -11.65 17.38 0.79
CA PHE A 65 -11.35 15.96 1.05
C PHE A 65 -12.12 15.05 0.07
N LEU A 66 -13.43 15.23 -0.03
CA LEU A 66 -14.28 14.42 -0.91
C LEU A 66 -13.92 14.60 -2.38
N ARG A 67 -13.68 15.85 -2.81
CA ARG A 67 -13.28 16.16 -4.20
C ARG A 67 -11.96 15.50 -4.59
N ILE A 68 -10.98 15.44 -3.67
CA ILE A 68 -9.72 14.74 -3.93
C ILE A 68 -9.97 13.24 -4.05
N VAL A 69 -10.76 12.66 -3.16
CA VAL A 69 -11.11 11.22 -3.22
C VAL A 69 -11.83 10.90 -4.53
N GLU A 70 -12.81 11.69 -4.93
CA GLU A 70 -13.55 11.53 -6.20
C GLU A 70 -12.61 11.56 -7.41
N LEU A 71 -11.71 12.57 -7.49
CA LEU A 71 -10.70 12.64 -8.56
C LEU A 71 -9.83 11.39 -8.62
N ILE A 72 -9.36 10.92 -7.48
CA ILE A 72 -8.54 9.71 -7.42
C ILE A 72 -9.33 8.49 -7.90
N VAL A 73 -10.56 8.34 -7.44
CA VAL A 73 -11.45 7.24 -7.85
C VAL A 73 -11.69 7.25 -9.35
N ASP A 74 -11.99 8.42 -9.93
CA ASP A 74 -12.29 8.55 -11.35
C ASP A 74 -11.06 8.29 -12.23
N ILE A 75 -9.92 8.89 -11.90
CA ILE A 75 -8.65 8.65 -12.59
C ILE A 75 -8.29 7.15 -12.52
N THR A 76 -8.39 6.56 -11.35
CA THR A 76 -8.04 5.16 -11.13
C THR A 76 -8.96 4.22 -11.91
N LYS A 77 -10.28 4.44 -11.88
CA LYS A 77 -11.23 3.66 -12.67
C LYS A 77 -10.95 3.75 -14.17
N PHE A 78 -10.62 4.94 -14.66
CA PHE A 78 -10.27 5.14 -16.07
C PHE A 78 -9.00 4.37 -16.44
N LEU A 79 -7.93 4.50 -15.65
CA LEU A 79 -6.64 3.86 -15.93
C LEU A 79 -6.69 2.33 -15.79
N LYS A 80 -7.46 1.80 -14.83
CA LYS A 80 -7.65 0.34 -14.68
C LYS A 80 -8.31 -0.31 -15.90
N LYS A 81 -9.20 0.40 -16.61
CA LYS A 81 -9.76 -0.09 -17.88
C LYS A 81 -8.71 -0.33 -18.97
N SER A 82 -7.59 0.37 -18.89
CA SER A 82 -6.45 0.25 -19.81
C SER A 82 -5.32 -0.63 -19.25
N ASN A 83 -5.60 -1.44 -18.21
CA ASN A 83 -4.64 -2.35 -17.55
C ASN A 83 -3.39 -1.66 -16.98
N PHE A 84 -3.50 -0.39 -16.58
CA PHE A 84 -2.43 0.27 -15.84
C PHE A 84 -2.36 -0.23 -14.40
N GLU A 85 -1.14 -0.46 -13.91
CA GLU A 85 -0.87 -0.58 -12.49
C GLU A 85 -0.84 0.81 -11.86
N ILE A 86 -1.64 1.01 -10.81
CA ILE A 86 -1.84 2.33 -10.20
C ILE A 86 -1.08 2.42 -8.89
N TRP A 87 -0.28 3.47 -8.77
CA TRP A 87 0.48 3.81 -7.58
C TRP A 87 0.13 5.22 -7.12
N ILE A 88 -0.34 5.36 -5.88
CA ILE A 88 -0.78 6.63 -5.31
C ILE A 88 0.25 7.12 -4.30
N ASN A 89 0.82 8.32 -4.55
CA ASN A 89 1.72 8.98 -3.61
C ASN A 89 0.90 9.66 -2.50
N ILE A 90 1.09 9.23 -1.26
CA ILE A 90 0.42 9.79 -0.09
C ILE A 90 1.29 10.76 0.73
N THR A 91 2.50 11.09 0.25
CA THR A 91 3.45 11.94 0.99
C THR A 91 3.22 13.42 0.76
N GLY A 92 2.75 13.80 -0.42
CA GLY A 92 2.76 15.21 -0.86
C GLY A 92 1.50 15.98 -0.52
N GLY A 93 1.59 17.30 -0.51
CA GLY A 93 0.47 18.20 -0.25
C GLY A 93 0.28 18.50 1.25
N THR A 94 -0.92 18.93 1.60
CA THR A 94 -1.31 19.12 3.01
C THR A 94 -1.67 17.77 3.65
N ASN A 95 -1.79 17.73 4.98
CA ASN A 95 -2.24 16.54 5.69
C ASN A 95 -3.62 16.05 5.17
N LEU A 96 -4.52 16.98 4.85
CA LEU A 96 -5.82 16.66 4.27
C LEU A 96 -5.68 15.99 2.90
N MET A 97 -4.80 16.49 2.03
CA MET A 97 -4.53 15.90 0.72
C MET A 97 -3.91 14.49 0.86
N SER A 98 -3.01 14.29 1.83
CA SER A 98 -2.42 12.98 2.11
C SER A 98 -3.46 11.98 2.61
N ALA A 99 -4.31 12.39 3.55
CA ALA A 99 -5.40 11.56 4.07
C ALA A 99 -6.42 11.20 2.96
N ALA A 100 -6.77 12.15 2.08
CA ALA A 100 -7.65 11.88 0.95
C ALA A 100 -7.00 10.93 -0.08
N ALA A 101 -5.69 11.05 -0.30
CA ALA A 101 -4.94 10.14 -1.16
C ALA A 101 -4.94 8.71 -0.62
N GLU A 102 -4.75 8.56 0.69
CA GLU A 102 -4.84 7.29 1.39
C GLU A 102 -6.24 6.67 1.25
N ALA A 103 -7.28 7.45 1.55
CA ALA A 103 -8.67 7.00 1.39
C ALA A 103 -8.98 6.57 -0.06
N GLY A 104 -8.52 7.35 -1.04
CA GLY A 104 -8.67 7.01 -2.45
C GLY A 104 -7.94 5.72 -2.84
N ALA A 105 -6.74 5.46 -2.30
CA ALA A 105 -6.01 4.23 -2.53
C ALA A 105 -6.76 3.01 -1.98
N VAL A 106 -7.28 3.10 -0.76
CA VAL A 106 -8.09 2.05 -0.13
C VAL A 106 -9.36 1.78 -0.93
N LEU A 107 -10.14 2.82 -1.24
CA LEU A 107 -11.42 2.68 -1.95
C LEU A 107 -11.26 2.13 -3.37
N THR A 108 -10.13 2.40 -4.01
CA THR A 108 -9.87 1.93 -5.36
C THR A 108 -9.07 0.64 -5.41
N ASN A 109 -8.69 0.08 -4.27
CA ASN A 109 -7.78 -1.08 -4.20
C ASN A 109 -6.54 -0.87 -5.08
N SER A 110 -5.85 0.24 -4.85
CA SER A 110 -4.65 0.64 -5.59
C SER A 110 -3.42 0.59 -4.70
N ASN A 111 -2.25 0.42 -5.31
CA ASN A 111 -1.00 0.51 -4.58
C ASN A 111 -0.81 1.94 -4.06
N ALA A 112 -0.25 2.08 -2.87
CA ALA A 112 0.16 3.36 -2.34
C ALA A 112 1.62 3.34 -1.91
N TYR A 113 2.24 4.52 -1.90
CA TYR A 113 3.60 4.65 -1.40
C TYR A 113 3.79 5.96 -0.63
N TYR A 114 4.69 5.91 0.32
CA TYR A 114 5.13 7.03 1.12
C TYR A 114 6.63 7.29 0.88
N VAL A 115 7.01 8.55 0.70
CA VAL A 115 8.41 8.96 0.55
C VAL A 115 8.90 9.52 1.86
N VAL A 116 9.79 8.81 2.53
CA VAL A 116 10.43 9.27 3.76
C VAL A 116 11.51 10.27 3.40
N LYS A 117 11.44 11.47 3.96
CA LYS A 117 12.45 12.48 3.78
C LYS A 117 13.76 12.04 4.44
N GLY A 118 14.85 12.04 3.69
CA GLY A 118 16.17 11.76 4.23
C GLY A 118 16.59 12.79 5.28
N ILE A 119 17.30 12.34 6.29
CA ILE A 119 17.89 13.18 7.35
C ILE A 119 19.40 13.21 7.10
N ASN A 120 20.02 14.37 7.26
CA ASN A 120 21.48 14.53 7.20
C ASN A 120 22.13 13.95 5.91
N ASN A 121 21.64 14.36 4.74
CA ASN A 121 22.11 13.90 3.42
C ASN A 121 21.90 12.40 3.10
N THR A 122 21.11 11.69 3.88
CA THR A 122 20.67 10.35 3.47
C THR A 122 19.67 10.46 2.32
N PRO A 123 19.69 9.53 1.36
CA PRO A 123 18.71 9.52 0.27
C PRO A 123 17.28 9.33 0.80
N GLN A 124 16.30 9.88 0.09
CA GLN A 124 14.89 9.62 0.38
C GLN A 124 14.58 8.14 0.16
N THR A 125 13.80 7.56 1.05
CA THR A 125 13.36 6.16 0.97
C THR A 125 11.90 6.10 0.57
N VAL A 126 11.56 5.27 -0.40
CA VAL A 126 10.19 4.99 -0.81
C VAL A 126 9.70 3.73 -0.09
N ILE A 127 8.62 3.86 0.65
CA ILE A 127 7.96 2.76 1.36
C ILE A 127 6.66 2.45 0.63
N SER A 128 6.57 1.26 0.06
CA SER A 128 5.33 0.74 -0.50
C SER A 128 4.36 0.36 0.60
N LEU A 129 3.10 0.75 0.45
CA LEU A 129 2.04 0.44 1.39
C LEU A 129 1.05 -0.50 0.71
N PRO A 130 0.96 -1.76 1.14
CA PRO A 130 0.10 -2.76 0.52
C PRO A 130 -1.36 -2.62 0.96
N TRP A 131 -2.00 -1.47 0.67
CA TRP A 131 -3.38 -1.19 1.09
C TRP A 131 -4.40 -2.20 0.57
N HIS A 132 -4.19 -2.76 -0.62
CA HIS A 132 -5.04 -3.81 -1.18
C HIS A 132 -5.03 -5.10 -0.36
N SER A 133 -4.06 -5.23 0.56
CA SER A 133 -3.96 -6.37 1.47
C SER A 133 -4.76 -6.17 2.77
N LEU A 134 -5.27 -4.96 3.01
CA LEU A 134 -5.88 -4.57 4.28
C LEU A 134 -7.41 -4.67 4.27
N ASN A 135 -8.00 -5.59 3.51
CA ASN A 135 -9.42 -5.87 3.71
C ASN A 135 -9.58 -6.92 4.83
N PRO A 136 -9.77 -6.51 6.10
CA PRO A 136 -9.88 -7.45 7.21
C PRO A 136 -11.10 -8.37 7.08
N LYS A 137 -12.08 -8.03 6.21
CA LYS A 137 -13.25 -8.86 5.92
C LYS A 137 -12.93 -10.12 5.10
N GLU A 138 -11.74 -10.20 4.52
CA GLU A 138 -11.31 -11.37 3.74
C GLU A 138 -10.52 -12.40 4.58
N LEU A 139 -10.21 -12.07 5.84
CA LEU A 139 -9.55 -13.01 6.75
C LEU A 139 -10.60 -13.89 7.42
N ASP A 140 -10.62 -15.16 7.04
CA ASP A 140 -11.39 -16.19 7.76
C ASP A 140 -10.72 -16.52 9.12
N ASP A 141 -11.44 -17.18 10.01
CA ASP A 141 -10.97 -17.58 11.34
C ASP A 141 -9.68 -18.40 11.27
N GLU A 142 -9.51 -19.15 10.20
CA GLU A 142 -8.32 -19.99 9.99
C GLU A 142 -7.10 -19.13 9.64
N ASN A 143 -7.26 -18.11 8.81
CA ASN A 143 -6.21 -17.14 8.51
C ASN A 143 -5.81 -16.33 9.75
N ILE A 144 -6.80 -15.91 10.56
CA ILE A 144 -6.54 -15.23 11.83
C ILE A 144 -5.79 -16.16 12.79
N SER A 145 -6.16 -17.43 12.85
CA SER A 145 -5.47 -18.42 13.66
C SER A 145 -4.01 -18.62 13.23
N ILE A 146 -3.74 -18.68 11.94
CA ILE A 146 -2.38 -18.76 11.38
C ILE A 146 -1.55 -17.53 11.79
N LEU A 147 -2.09 -16.34 11.57
CA LEU A 147 -1.40 -15.09 11.92
C LEU A 147 -1.14 -14.98 13.42
N THR A 148 -2.10 -15.39 14.26
CA THR A 148 -1.96 -15.39 15.72
C THR A 148 -0.85 -16.35 16.17
N GLU A 149 -0.75 -17.53 15.55
CA GLU A 149 0.32 -18.48 15.86
C GLU A 149 1.71 -17.93 15.52
N LEU A 150 1.81 -17.21 14.39
CA LEU A 150 3.04 -16.52 14.00
C LEU A 150 3.36 -15.32 14.88
N MET A 151 2.35 -14.59 15.37
CA MET A 151 2.53 -13.46 16.28
C MET A 151 3.08 -13.90 17.65
N ASN A 152 2.77 -15.10 18.09
CA ASN A 152 3.25 -15.66 19.36
C ASN A 152 4.74 -16.07 19.32
N GLN A 153 5.38 -16.02 18.15
CA GLN A 153 6.82 -16.30 18.04
C GLN A 153 7.66 -15.08 18.49
N PRO A 154 8.88 -15.31 18.98
CA PRO A 154 9.81 -14.22 19.25
C PRO A 154 9.98 -13.29 18.03
N PRO A 155 10.23 -12.00 18.23
CA PRO A 155 10.41 -11.04 17.13
C PRO A 155 11.46 -11.51 16.11
N GLY A 156 11.08 -11.52 14.83
CA GLY A 156 11.94 -11.98 13.73
C GLY A 156 12.04 -13.51 13.57
N MET A 157 11.45 -14.29 14.46
CA MET A 157 11.35 -15.73 14.28
C MET A 157 10.08 -16.11 13.51
N GLY A 158 10.21 -17.10 12.64
CA GLY A 158 9.10 -17.65 11.88
C GLY A 158 8.88 -19.13 12.16
N LEU A 159 7.84 -19.69 11.56
CA LEU A 159 7.53 -21.11 11.64
C LEU A 159 7.53 -21.75 10.25
N SER A 160 8.02 -22.97 10.15
CA SER A 160 7.87 -23.79 8.96
C SER A 160 6.38 -24.15 8.75
N ASN A 161 6.01 -24.53 7.53
CA ASN A 161 4.65 -24.99 7.25
C ASN A 161 4.26 -26.18 8.14
N LYS A 162 5.21 -27.06 8.44
CA LYS A 162 5.02 -28.25 9.28
C LYS A 162 4.76 -27.87 10.73
N ASP A 163 5.57 -26.95 11.27
CA ASP A 163 5.43 -26.50 12.66
C ASP A 163 4.12 -25.72 12.86
N LEU A 164 3.73 -24.89 11.89
CA LEU A 164 2.43 -24.19 11.90
C LEU A 164 1.27 -25.18 11.97
N ILE A 165 1.26 -26.21 11.13
CA ILE A 165 0.21 -27.25 11.16
C ILE A 165 0.19 -27.93 12.53
N THR A 166 1.35 -28.33 13.05
CA THR A 166 1.46 -29.02 14.35
C THR A 166 0.93 -28.15 15.49
N ASN A 167 1.31 -26.87 15.52
CA ASN A 167 0.91 -25.95 16.58
C ASN A 167 -0.58 -25.63 16.51
N LEU A 168 -1.13 -25.40 15.31
CA LEU A 168 -2.55 -25.14 15.12
C LEU A 168 -3.42 -26.34 15.50
N CYS A 169 -3.04 -27.56 15.10
CA CYS A 169 -3.75 -28.79 15.50
C CYS A 169 -3.77 -28.96 17.03
N ARG A 170 -2.64 -28.70 17.69
CA ARG A 170 -2.54 -28.75 19.17
C ARG A 170 -3.43 -27.71 19.84
N ARG A 171 -3.45 -26.47 19.35
CA ARG A 171 -4.21 -25.38 19.96
C ARG A 171 -5.71 -25.51 19.75
N LEU A 172 -6.14 -25.93 18.57
CA LEU A 172 -7.55 -26.00 18.22
C LEU A 172 -8.22 -27.31 18.69
N GLY A 173 -7.44 -28.25 19.26
CA GLY A 173 -7.97 -29.53 19.76
C GLY A 173 -8.66 -30.36 18.67
N THR A 174 -8.41 -30.04 17.42
CA THR A 174 -9.05 -30.68 16.28
C THR A 174 -8.08 -31.66 15.64
N GLU A 175 -8.49 -32.92 15.54
CA GLU A 175 -7.98 -33.87 14.55
C GLU A 175 -8.28 -33.43 13.10
N LYS A 176 -8.62 -32.17 12.89
CA LYS A 176 -8.75 -31.61 11.54
C LYS A 176 -7.37 -31.66 10.91
N ASN A 177 -7.14 -32.75 10.16
CA ASN A 177 -6.01 -32.90 9.28
C ASN A 177 -5.98 -31.73 8.28
N MET A 178 -5.39 -30.61 8.70
CA MET A 178 -5.12 -29.52 7.78
C MET A 178 -4.09 -30.04 6.80
N LEU A 179 -4.56 -30.32 5.58
CA LEU A 179 -3.70 -30.89 4.55
C LEU A 179 -2.57 -29.91 4.24
N PRO A 180 -1.30 -30.35 4.15
CA PRO A 180 -0.16 -29.49 3.84
C PRO A 180 -0.37 -28.63 2.60
N LYS A 181 -1.08 -29.13 1.60
CA LYS A 181 -1.44 -28.41 0.37
C LYS A 181 -2.39 -27.23 0.64
N THR A 182 -3.35 -27.39 1.55
CA THR A 182 -4.29 -26.32 1.95
C THR A 182 -3.55 -25.23 2.71
N MET A 183 -2.71 -25.61 3.67
CA MET A 183 -1.85 -24.68 4.41
C MET A 183 -0.95 -23.88 3.46
N SER A 184 -0.27 -24.54 2.54
CA SER A 184 0.60 -23.88 1.56
C SER A 184 -0.15 -22.87 0.70
N LYS A 185 -1.40 -23.14 0.29
CA LYS A 185 -2.23 -22.19 -0.45
C LYS A 185 -2.60 -20.97 0.40
N LYS A 186 -3.00 -21.17 1.67
CA LYS A 186 -3.32 -20.08 2.60
C LYS A 186 -2.11 -19.20 2.88
N LEU A 187 -0.96 -19.80 3.18
CA LEU A 187 0.28 -19.07 3.42
C LEU A 187 0.72 -18.28 2.18
N SER A 188 0.58 -18.84 0.97
CA SER A 188 0.86 -18.11 -0.27
C SER A 188 -0.12 -16.95 -0.50
N ALA A 189 -1.38 -17.08 -0.10
CA ALA A 189 -2.35 -16.01 -0.14
C ALA A 189 -2.02 -14.90 0.87
N LEU A 190 -1.71 -15.27 2.12
CA LEU A 190 -1.29 -14.33 3.17
C LEU A 190 0.00 -13.59 2.82
N ALA A 191 0.95 -14.27 2.16
CA ALA A 191 2.20 -13.65 1.70
C ALA A 191 1.94 -12.65 0.56
N ARG A 192 1.11 -13.01 -0.43
CA ARG A 192 0.69 -12.07 -1.49
C ARG A 192 -0.06 -10.87 -0.95
N ALA A 193 -0.83 -11.08 0.11
CA ALA A 193 -1.55 -10.02 0.82
C ALA A 193 -0.64 -9.19 1.76
N GLY A 194 0.64 -9.52 1.90
CA GLY A 194 1.60 -8.77 2.71
C GLY A 194 1.48 -9.00 4.22
N TYR A 195 0.65 -9.93 4.67
CA TYR A 195 0.50 -10.24 6.10
C TYR A 195 1.67 -11.06 6.68
N ILE A 196 2.34 -11.82 5.83
CA ILE A 196 3.54 -12.58 6.19
C ILE A 196 4.61 -12.41 5.11
N THR A 197 5.87 -12.65 5.49
CA THR A 197 6.96 -12.93 4.55
C THR A 197 7.27 -14.41 4.55
N GLN A 198 7.74 -14.93 3.41
CA GLN A 198 8.21 -16.31 3.28
C GLN A 198 9.70 -16.28 2.94
N GLU A 199 10.51 -16.78 3.84
CA GLU A 199 11.95 -16.87 3.68
C GLU A 199 12.35 -18.34 3.52
N LYS A 200 13.44 -18.59 2.80
CA LYS A 200 13.99 -19.96 2.71
C LYS A 200 15.01 -20.18 3.81
N ASP A 201 14.76 -21.19 4.61
CA ASP A 201 15.75 -21.74 5.53
C ASP A 201 16.07 -23.18 5.11
N GLY A 202 17.19 -23.35 4.43
CA GLY A 202 17.57 -24.60 3.82
C GLY A 202 16.57 -25.08 2.75
N ARG A 203 15.89 -26.20 3.00
CA ARG A 203 14.88 -26.80 2.12
C ARG A 203 13.44 -26.41 2.46
N GLU A 204 13.22 -25.73 3.58
CA GLU A 204 11.90 -25.34 4.07
C GLU A 204 11.62 -23.85 3.87
N ASN A 205 10.35 -23.49 3.72
CA ASN A 205 9.91 -22.11 3.78
C ASN A 205 9.54 -21.78 5.22
N VAL A 206 10.13 -20.73 5.76
CA VAL A 206 9.81 -20.16 7.06
C VAL A 206 8.90 -18.95 6.86
N ASN A 207 7.80 -18.91 7.58
CA ASN A 207 6.80 -17.85 7.49
C ASN A 207 6.96 -16.92 8.69
N VAL A 208 7.14 -15.63 8.43
CA VAL A 208 7.31 -14.59 9.46
C VAL A 208 6.18 -13.58 9.34
N ILE A 209 5.55 -13.23 10.47
CA ILE A 209 4.49 -12.23 10.48
C ILE A 209 5.05 -10.84 10.22
N THR A 210 4.39 -10.06 9.36
CA THR A 210 4.72 -8.66 9.12
C THR A 210 4.03 -7.73 10.13
N ALA A 211 4.42 -6.45 10.13
CA ALA A 211 3.69 -5.43 10.90
C ALA A 211 2.19 -5.39 10.51
N TRP A 212 1.88 -5.56 9.23
CA TRP A 212 0.51 -5.59 8.72
C TRP A 212 -0.26 -6.83 9.17
N GLY A 213 0.37 -7.99 9.22
CA GLY A 213 -0.24 -9.19 9.80
C GLY A 213 -0.64 -8.99 11.26
N LYS A 214 0.18 -8.29 12.05
CA LYS A 214 -0.14 -7.93 13.43
C LYS A 214 -1.32 -6.97 13.52
N VAL A 215 -1.36 -5.93 12.67
CA VAL A 215 -2.51 -4.99 12.60
C VAL A 215 -3.79 -5.73 12.21
N ALA A 216 -3.72 -6.66 11.25
CA ALA A 216 -4.89 -7.44 10.84
C ALA A 216 -5.49 -8.27 11.99
N ILE A 217 -4.66 -8.85 12.86
CA ILE A 217 -5.14 -9.55 14.07
C ILE A 217 -5.84 -8.57 15.01
N LEU A 218 -5.25 -7.39 15.26
CA LEU A 218 -5.84 -6.38 16.14
C LEU A 218 -7.21 -5.89 15.65
N LEU A 219 -7.41 -5.80 14.34
CA LEU A 219 -8.67 -5.37 13.73
C LEU A 219 -9.75 -6.45 13.74
N ASN A 220 -9.38 -7.73 13.79
CA ASN A 220 -10.31 -8.87 13.79
C ASN A 220 -10.39 -9.58 15.16
N GLY A 221 -9.55 -9.20 16.13
CA GLY A 221 -9.61 -9.72 17.49
C GLY A 221 -10.80 -9.10 18.24
N HIS A 222 -11.78 -9.93 18.55
CA HIS A 222 -12.85 -9.64 19.52
C HIS A 222 -12.38 -9.98 20.91
#